data_43b7623eee45ba83b419693fb01b96f4
#
_entry.id   43b7623eee45ba83b419693fb01b96f4
#
_cell.length_a   1.000
_cell.length_b   1.000
_cell.length_c   1.000
_cell.angle_alpha   90.00
_cell.angle_beta   90.00
_cell.angle_gamma   90.00
#
_symmetry.space_group_name_H-M   'P 1'
#
loop_
_entity.id
_entity.type
_entity.pdbx_description
1 polymer ?
#
loop_
_entity_poly.entity_id
_entity_poly.type
_entity_poly.pdbx_seq_one_letter_code
_entity_poly.pdbx_strand_id
1 'polypeptide(L)'
;MNISKIDLNLLIYLDVLLREKNVTRAAGQLNITQPAMSNGLKRLRNLFNDPILVRTSDGMVPTERARTLGPAIRKILLELEEALQGEEEFNEKNSQRVFRIMASDYAASTLMPKLLKSINEIAPSVTIDIMTPSDVTFHDVEEGKIDMAINRFDELPQSFHQKTIWRDSFSCLLSANNPVVAKFNLDSYLEAKHVWVSKTGFGVGVGMDPKDVQKLGWVDEALARLDKKRDINVFTRNYHVAMQLALEADLIATLPTKAASLHKNDANYTILKPPFTIPDIELKMIWSPLLHHDASHIWFRKLVIEAAKFTTKT
;
A
#
# COMPACT_ATOMS: atom_id res chain seq x y z
N MET A 1 23.49 37.01 11.30
CA MET A 1 23.54 35.92 12.30
C MET A 1 23.37 34.62 11.56
N ASN A 2 24.22 33.60 11.75
CA ASN A 2 24.09 32.31 11.06
C ASN A 2 23.48 31.30 12.04
N ILE A 3 22.28 30.78 11.72
CA ILE A 3 21.51 29.88 12.57
C ILE A 3 22.27 28.57 12.87
N SER A 4 23.11 28.09 11.94
CA SER A 4 23.90 26.86 12.13
C SER A 4 24.94 26.95 13.28
N LYS A 5 25.23 28.16 13.77
CA LYS A 5 26.17 28.40 14.87
C LYS A 5 25.47 28.69 16.18
N ILE A 6 24.14 28.66 16.21
CA ILE A 6 23.34 28.94 17.41
C ILE A 6 23.00 27.62 18.08
N ASP A 7 23.25 27.54 19.37
CA ASP A 7 22.73 26.48 20.23
C ASP A 7 21.22 26.73 20.44
N LEU A 8 20.38 25.89 19.78
CA LEU A 8 18.94 26.07 19.84
C LEU A 8 18.34 25.90 21.22
N ASN A 9 19.01 25.23 22.15
CA ASN A 9 18.58 25.19 23.56
C ASN A 9 18.50 26.58 24.19
N LEU A 10 19.29 27.54 23.70
CA LEU A 10 19.20 28.91 24.19
C LEU A 10 17.84 29.56 23.91
N LEU A 11 17.12 29.15 22.87
CA LEU A 11 15.78 29.67 22.59
C LEU A 11 14.76 29.14 23.62
N ILE A 12 14.91 27.89 24.03
CA ILE A 12 14.11 27.29 25.13
C ILE A 12 14.40 28.00 26.43
N TYR A 13 15.69 28.27 26.73
CA TYR A 13 16.07 29.02 27.93
C TYR A 13 15.50 30.44 27.93
N LEU A 14 15.50 31.11 26.78
CA LEU A 14 14.94 32.45 26.63
C LEU A 14 13.44 32.43 26.94
N ASP A 15 12.66 31.53 26.33
CA ASP A 15 11.21 31.42 26.56
C ASP A 15 10.89 31.22 28.05
N VAL A 16 11.56 30.27 28.70
CA VAL A 16 11.32 29.99 30.12
C VAL A 16 11.76 31.14 31.02
N LEU A 17 12.92 31.77 30.77
CA LEU A 17 13.39 32.93 31.51
C LEU A 17 12.45 34.12 31.41
N LEU A 18 11.86 34.39 30.26
CA LEU A 18 10.89 35.46 30.04
C LEU A 18 9.55 35.19 30.75
N ARG A 19 9.12 33.95 30.84
CA ARG A 19 7.93 33.55 31.59
C ARG A 19 8.14 33.65 33.11
N GLU A 20 9.20 33.01 33.59
CA GLU A 20 9.46 32.90 35.03
C GLU A 20 10.01 34.18 35.65
N LYS A 21 10.70 35.02 34.89
CA LYS A 21 11.42 36.21 35.36
C LYS A 21 12.28 35.94 36.61
N ASN A 22 12.74 34.69 36.71
CA ASN A 22 13.53 34.19 37.83
C ASN A 22 14.41 33.03 37.39
N VAL A 23 15.72 33.15 37.54
CA VAL A 23 16.69 32.17 37.04
C VAL A 23 16.56 30.83 37.75
N THR A 24 16.26 30.83 39.05
CA THR A 24 16.14 29.58 39.84
C THR A 24 14.87 28.83 39.47
N ARG A 25 13.74 29.52 39.32
CA ARG A 25 12.49 28.89 38.87
C ARG A 25 12.60 28.39 37.45
N ALA A 26 13.21 29.18 36.55
CA ALA A 26 13.46 28.76 35.17
C ALA A 26 14.34 27.50 35.09
N ALA A 27 15.37 27.41 35.94
CA ALA A 27 16.20 26.23 36.05
C ALA A 27 15.38 24.97 36.48
N GLY A 28 14.55 25.16 37.53
CA GLY A 28 13.68 24.10 38.04
C GLY A 28 12.68 23.57 36.97
N GLN A 29 12.11 24.50 36.18
CA GLN A 29 11.16 24.11 35.12
C GLN A 29 11.79 23.25 34.03
N LEU A 30 13.07 23.43 33.74
CA LEU A 30 13.80 22.67 32.75
C LEU A 30 14.61 21.49 33.36
N ASN A 31 14.46 21.22 34.64
CA ASN A 31 15.23 20.20 35.38
C ASN A 31 16.75 20.33 35.22
N ILE A 32 17.24 21.57 35.16
CA ILE A 32 18.67 21.88 35.12
C ILE A 32 19.13 22.65 36.39
N THR A 33 20.42 22.72 36.59
CA THR A 33 20.96 23.48 37.73
C THR A 33 20.87 24.98 37.50
N GLN A 34 20.72 25.76 38.60
CA GLN A 34 20.71 27.22 38.54
C GLN A 34 22.02 27.81 37.92
N PRO A 35 23.24 27.27 38.17
CA PRO A 35 24.43 27.69 37.45
C PRO A 35 24.37 27.46 35.93
N ALA A 36 23.77 26.34 35.49
CA ALA A 36 23.59 26.05 34.06
C ALA A 36 22.66 27.08 33.41
N MET A 37 21.52 27.41 34.04
CA MET A 37 20.59 28.43 33.55
C MET A 37 21.25 29.83 33.55
N SER A 38 22.03 30.18 34.59
CA SER A 38 22.78 31.44 34.62
C SER A 38 23.79 31.55 33.48
N ASN A 39 24.48 30.45 33.15
CA ASN A 39 25.39 30.40 32.00
C ASN A 39 24.59 30.53 30.67
N GLY A 40 23.44 29.88 30.57
CA GLY A 40 22.52 30.06 29.45
C GLY A 40 22.09 31.50 29.24
N LEU A 41 21.71 32.20 30.32
CA LEU A 41 21.38 33.62 30.28
C LEU A 41 22.60 34.49 29.85
N LYS A 42 23.79 34.17 30.29
CA LYS A 42 25.03 34.86 29.84
C LYS A 42 25.24 34.66 28.34
N ARG A 43 25.06 33.45 27.83
CA ARG A 43 25.17 33.14 26.37
C ARG A 43 24.08 33.85 25.56
N LEU A 44 22.85 33.94 26.06
CA LEU A 44 21.76 34.71 25.46
C LEU A 44 22.09 36.21 25.35
N ARG A 45 22.64 36.78 26.40
CA ARG A 45 23.09 38.18 26.39
C ARG A 45 24.13 38.46 25.31
N ASN A 46 25.09 37.57 25.16
CA ASN A 46 26.09 37.67 24.10
C ASN A 46 25.48 37.47 22.70
N LEU A 47 24.58 36.49 22.55
CA LEU A 47 23.92 36.17 21.26
C LEU A 47 23.09 37.35 20.72
N PHE A 48 22.32 37.98 21.60
CA PHE A 48 21.42 39.07 21.24
C PHE A 48 22.02 40.46 21.46
N ASN A 49 23.22 40.53 22.05
CA ASN A 49 23.84 41.77 22.51
C ASN A 49 22.85 42.66 23.34
N ASP A 50 22.19 42.01 24.31
CA ASP A 50 21.12 42.61 25.12
C ASP A 50 21.10 41.94 26.51
N PRO A 51 20.85 42.68 27.62
CA PRO A 51 20.76 42.12 28.95
C PRO A 51 19.66 41.06 29.16
N ILE A 52 18.67 40.99 28.26
CA ILE A 52 17.50 40.08 28.28
C ILE A 52 16.62 40.28 29.52
N LEU A 53 17.18 40.12 30.69
CA LEU A 53 16.55 40.39 32.00
C LEU A 53 17.44 41.34 32.81
N VAL A 54 16.83 42.41 33.34
CA VAL A 54 17.47 43.38 34.23
C VAL A 54 16.85 43.31 35.61
N ARG A 55 17.65 43.55 36.67
CA ARG A 55 17.20 43.57 38.05
C ARG A 55 16.65 44.95 38.40
N THR A 56 15.43 44.99 38.94
CA THR A 56 14.78 46.20 39.45
C THR A 56 14.38 45.99 40.91
N SER A 57 13.77 47.00 41.55
CA SER A 57 13.15 46.88 42.88
C SER A 57 12.12 45.76 42.96
N ASP A 58 11.40 45.51 41.87
CA ASP A 58 10.30 44.54 41.75
C ASP A 58 10.76 43.16 41.24
N GLY A 59 12.07 42.92 41.17
CA GLY A 59 12.64 41.66 40.69
C GLY A 59 13.30 41.76 39.31
N MET A 60 13.30 40.65 38.59
CA MET A 60 13.88 40.64 37.24
C MET A 60 12.80 40.98 36.18
N VAL A 61 13.12 41.95 35.32
CA VAL A 61 12.19 42.47 34.32
C VAL A 61 12.82 42.30 32.92
N PRO A 62 12.08 41.84 31.90
CA PRO A 62 12.56 41.74 30.53
C PRO A 62 12.86 43.11 29.92
N THR A 63 13.95 43.21 29.15
CA THR A 63 14.24 44.37 28.30
C THR A 63 13.18 44.51 27.21
N GLU A 64 13.09 45.70 26.60
CA GLU A 64 12.17 45.93 25.49
C GLU A 64 12.44 44.96 24.32
N ARG A 65 13.73 44.75 24.03
CA ARG A 65 14.12 43.78 23.00
C ARG A 65 13.69 42.36 23.34
N ALA A 66 13.84 41.93 24.58
CA ALA A 66 13.40 40.61 25.04
C ALA A 66 11.87 40.44 24.97
N ARG A 67 11.12 41.53 25.27
CA ARG A 67 9.65 41.52 25.11
C ARG A 67 9.21 41.34 23.68
N THR A 68 9.93 41.97 22.73
CA THR A 68 9.65 41.82 21.28
C THR A 68 10.06 40.44 20.75
N LEU A 69 11.19 39.87 21.22
CA LEU A 69 11.67 38.54 20.79
C LEU A 69 10.84 37.39 21.35
N GLY A 70 10.37 37.52 22.59
CA GLY A 70 9.68 36.42 23.29
C GLY A 70 8.53 35.79 22.52
N PRO A 71 7.54 36.55 22.03
CA PRO A 71 6.43 35.99 21.26
C PRO A 71 6.87 35.29 19.98
N ALA A 72 7.86 35.84 19.27
CA ALA A 72 8.36 35.24 18.04
C ALA A 72 9.08 33.90 18.30
N ILE A 73 9.94 33.86 19.32
CA ILE A 73 10.64 32.63 19.71
C ILE A 73 9.64 31.56 20.19
N ARG A 74 8.66 31.94 20.98
CA ARG A 74 7.63 31.02 21.45
C ARG A 74 6.84 30.41 20.31
N LYS A 75 6.46 31.20 19.30
CA LYS A 75 5.80 30.69 18.11
C LYS A 75 6.65 29.64 17.38
N ILE A 76 7.93 29.92 17.16
CA ILE A 76 8.88 28.99 16.53
C ILE A 76 9.01 27.70 17.34
N LEU A 77 9.09 27.78 18.68
CA LEU A 77 9.18 26.59 19.53
C LEU A 77 7.92 25.74 19.46
N LEU A 78 6.73 26.35 19.40
CA LEU A 78 5.47 25.61 19.22
C LEU A 78 5.40 24.93 17.86
N GLU A 79 5.76 25.62 16.78
CA GLU A 79 5.84 25.04 15.44
C GLU A 79 6.85 23.87 15.38
N LEU A 80 7.96 23.98 16.12
CA LEU A 80 8.93 22.90 16.25
C LEU A 80 8.38 21.71 17.04
N GLU A 81 7.66 21.97 18.14
CA GLU A 81 6.99 20.93 18.92
C GLU A 81 5.94 20.19 18.07
N GLU A 82 5.12 20.91 17.30
CA GLU A 82 4.18 20.31 16.36
C GLU A 82 4.89 19.44 15.29
N ALA A 83 6.00 19.92 14.74
CA ALA A 83 6.78 19.16 13.76
C ALA A 83 7.46 17.91 14.35
N LEU A 84 7.80 17.92 15.65
CA LEU A 84 8.41 16.80 16.37
C LEU A 84 7.37 15.87 17.02
N GLN A 85 6.14 16.33 17.25
CA GLN A 85 5.05 15.45 17.60
C GLN A 85 4.85 14.51 16.40
N GLY A 86 5.11 13.22 16.61
CA GLY A 86 4.91 12.21 15.57
C GLY A 86 3.52 12.32 14.97
N GLU A 87 3.35 11.80 13.76
CA GLU A 87 2.05 11.76 13.07
C GLU A 87 0.94 11.41 14.06
N GLU A 88 -0.11 12.24 14.10
CA GLU A 88 -1.34 11.94 14.85
C GLU A 88 -1.75 10.49 14.58
N GLU A 89 -2.20 9.78 15.62
CA GLU A 89 -2.74 8.44 15.44
C GLU A 89 -3.74 8.46 14.26
N PHE A 90 -3.49 7.63 13.25
CA PHE A 90 -4.34 7.59 12.07
C PHE A 90 -5.80 7.35 12.49
N ASN A 91 -6.65 8.30 12.16
CA ASN A 91 -8.08 8.22 12.40
C ASN A 91 -8.79 7.89 11.09
N GLU A 92 -9.20 6.63 10.95
CA GLU A 92 -9.85 6.12 9.75
C GLU A 92 -11.17 6.83 9.42
N LYS A 93 -11.95 7.26 10.43
CA LYS A 93 -13.26 7.90 10.23
C LYS A 93 -13.17 9.28 9.57
N ASN A 94 -12.08 10.00 9.84
CA ASN A 94 -11.86 11.37 9.35
C ASN A 94 -10.86 11.42 8.17
N SER A 95 -10.25 10.30 7.82
CA SER A 95 -9.25 10.25 6.76
C SER A 95 -9.87 10.49 5.39
N GLN A 96 -9.27 11.39 4.62
CA GLN A 96 -9.56 11.65 3.20
C GLN A 96 -8.45 11.12 2.28
N ARG A 97 -7.62 10.21 2.80
CA ARG A 97 -6.49 9.63 2.05
C ARG A 97 -6.98 8.89 0.81
N VAL A 98 -6.25 9.05 -0.29
CA VAL A 98 -6.38 8.23 -1.48
C VAL A 98 -5.34 7.11 -1.40
N PHE A 99 -5.80 5.85 -1.34
CA PHE A 99 -4.91 4.70 -1.45
C PHE A 99 -4.86 4.23 -2.90
N ARG A 100 -3.67 4.25 -3.48
CA ARG A 100 -3.41 3.79 -4.86
C ARG A 100 -2.91 2.35 -4.83
N ILE A 101 -3.66 1.49 -5.49
CA ILE A 101 -3.38 0.05 -5.51
C ILE A 101 -3.18 -0.40 -6.94
N MET A 102 -2.01 -0.94 -7.26
CA MET A 102 -1.88 -1.71 -8.48
C MET A 102 -2.45 -3.12 -8.24
N ALA A 103 -3.43 -3.52 -9.01
CA ALA A 103 -4.05 -4.84 -8.90
C ALA A 103 -4.24 -5.48 -10.29
N SER A 104 -3.91 -6.78 -10.41
CA SER A 104 -4.38 -7.55 -11.56
C SER A 104 -5.91 -7.60 -11.55
N ASP A 105 -6.53 -7.79 -12.71
CA ASP A 105 -7.99 -7.90 -12.78
C ASP A 105 -8.54 -9.08 -11.97
N TYR A 106 -7.74 -10.15 -11.80
CA TYR A 106 -8.02 -11.23 -10.86
C TYR A 106 -8.12 -10.73 -9.42
N ALA A 107 -7.12 -9.96 -8.95
CA ALA A 107 -7.12 -9.40 -7.61
C ALA A 107 -8.25 -8.37 -7.45
N ALA A 108 -8.44 -7.50 -8.45
CA ALA A 108 -9.48 -6.49 -8.46
C ALA A 108 -10.88 -7.10 -8.36
N SER A 109 -11.20 -8.11 -9.16
CA SER A 109 -12.53 -8.73 -9.17
C SER A 109 -12.82 -9.59 -7.93
N THR A 110 -11.81 -10.25 -7.35
CA THR A 110 -12.02 -11.20 -6.24
C THR A 110 -11.87 -10.57 -4.86
N LEU A 111 -11.02 -9.55 -4.70
CA LEU A 111 -10.69 -8.94 -3.40
C LEU A 111 -11.37 -7.58 -3.20
N MET A 112 -11.33 -6.69 -4.21
CA MET A 112 -11.74 -5.30 -4.01
C MET A 112 -13.20 -5.11 -3.63
N PRO A 113 -14.20 -5.86 -4.11
CA PRO A 113 -15.59 -5.67 -3.69
C PRO A 113 -15.79 -5.86 -2.18
N LYS A 114 -15.10 -6.83 -1.56
CA LYS A 114 -15.17 -7.07 -0.12
C LYS A 114 -14.38 -6.04 0.67
N LEU A 115 -13.22 -5.64 0.18
CA LEU A 115 -12.40 -4.59 0.77
C LEU A 115 -13.17 -3.25 0.80
N LEU A 116 -13.78 -2.85 -0.32
CA LEU A 116 -14.57 -1.63 -0.42
C LEU A 116 -15.77 -1.63 0.52
N LYS A 117 -16.45 -2.78 0.66
CA LYS A 117 -17.54 -2.89 1.62
C LYS A 117 -17.07 -2.56 3.04
N SER A 118 -15.95 -3.13 3.47
CA SER A 118 -15.37 -2.86 4.80
C SER A 118 -14.92 -1.41 4.95
N ILE A 119 -14.30 -0.82 3.92
CA ILE A 119 -13.84 0.57 3.94
C ILE A 119 -15.03 1.52 4.08
N ASN A 120 -16.10 1.32 3.32
CA ASN A 120 -17.29 2.18 3.36
C ASN A 120 -17.96 2.20 4.75
N GLU A 121 -17.85 1.11 5.51
CA GLU A 121 -18.41 1.01 6.86
C GLU A 121 -17.57 1.77 7.91
N ILE A 122 -16.23 1.78 7.78
CA ILE A 122 -15.31 2.28 8.82
C ILE A 122 -14.57 3.56 8.46
N ALA A 123 -14.39 3.83 7.16
CA ALA A 123 -13.63 4.97 6.63
C ALA A 123 -14.29 5.55 5.38
N PRO A 124 -15.51 6.11 5.46
CA PRO A 124 -16.33 6.45 4.29
C PRO A 124 -15.75 7.57 3.41
N SER A 125 -14.82 8.35 3.93
CA SER A 125 -14.15 9.43 3.16
C SER A 125 -12.83 9.01 2.50
N VAL A 126 -12.38 7.77 2.73
CA VAL A 126 -11.19 7.20 2.06
C VAL A 126 -11.55 6.86 0.62
N THR A 127 -10.66 7.21 -0.30
CA THR A 127 -10.76 6.87 -1.73
C THR A 127 -9.80 5.75 -2.09
N ILE A 128 -10.25 4.81 -2.90
CA ILE A 128 -9.39 3.76 -3.48
C ILE A 128 -9.24 4.01 -4.98
N ASP A 129 -8.00 4.11 -5.42
CA ASP A 129 -7.62 4.23 -6.82
C ASP A 129 -6.99 2.90 -7.27
N ILE A 130 -7.70 2.15 -8.11
CA ILE A 130 -7.28 0.83 -8.58
C ILE A 130 -6.65 1.00 -9.97
N MET A 131 -5.37 0.75 -10.05
CA MET A 131 -4.57 0.85 -11.27
C MET A 131 -4.25 -0.54 -11.82
N THR A 132 -4.11 -0.63 -13.13
CA THR A 132 -3.74 -1.90 -13.77
C THR A 132 -2.22 -2.12 -13.77
N PRO A 133 -1.74 -3.36 -13.94
CA PRO A 133 -0.30 -3.62 -14.04
C PRO A 133 0.41 -2.86 -15.17
N SER A 134 -0.31 -2.47 -16.23
CA SER A 134 0.27 -1.70 -17.36
C SER A 134 0.52 -0.23 -17.02
N ASP A 135 -0.15 0.30 -15.99
CA ASP A 135 -0.10 1.72 -15.62
C ASP A 135 1.00 2.02 -14.57
N VAL A 136 1.59 0.99 -13.98
CA VAL A 136 2.45 1.08 -12.80
C VAL A 136 3.75 0.33 -13.03
N THR A 137 4.87 0.93 -12.66
CA THR A 137 6.18 0.28 -12.63
C THR A 137 6.54 -0.14 -11.19
N PHE A 138 7.50 -1.06 -11.05
CA PHE A 138 8.06 -1.37 -9.71
C PHE A 138 8.69 -0.15 -9.04
N HIS A 139 9.26 0.75 -9.83
CA HIS A 139 9.83 2.00 -9.33
C HIS A 139 8.78 2.91 -8.68
N ASP A 140 7.57 3.00 -9.25
CA ASP A 140 6.47 3.79 -8.65
C ASP A 140 6.04 3.23 -7.30
N VAL A 141 6.06 1.89 -7.15
CA VAL A 141 5.78 1.24 -5.85
C VAL A 141 6.94 1.48 -4.88
N GLU A 142 8.18 1.40 -5.33
CA GLU A 142 9.38 1.60 -4.50
C GLU A 142 9.47 3.02 -3.94
N GLU A 143 9.13 4.02 -4.75
CA GLU A 143 9.07 5.42 -4.34
C GLU A 143 7.84 5.76 -3.48
N GLY A 144 6.94 4.81 -3.23
CA GLY A 144 5.72 5.03 -2.44
C GLY A 144 4.65 5.89 -3.14
N LYS A 145 4.76 6.11 -4.46
CA LYS A 145 3.71 6.75 -5.27
C LYS A 145 2.46 5.89 -5.37
N ILE A 146 2.67 4.58 -5.33
CA ILE A 146 1.65 3.54 -5.25
C ILE A 146 1.77 2.90 -3.86
N ASP A 147 0.66 2.88 -3.12
CA ASP A 147 0.64 2.36 -1.75
C ASP A 147 0.98 0.87 -1.70
N MET A 148 0.39 0.08 -2.59
CA MET A 148 0.72 -1.34 -2.69
C MET A 148 0.43 -1.90 -4.08
N ALA A 149 1.09 -3.01 -4.39
CA ALA A 149 0.78 -3.81 -5.56
C ALA A 149 0.27 -5.18 -5.13
N ILE A 150 -0.87 -5.61 -5.71
CA ILE A 150 -1.53 -6.90 -5.43
C ILE A 150 -1.57 -7.72 -6.72
N ASN A 151 -0.69 -8.69 -6.80
CA ASN A 151 -0.57 -9.54 -7.98
C ASN A 151 0.12 -10.86 -7.61
N ARG A 152 0.29 -11.74 -8.61
CA ARG A 152 1.31 -12.75 -8.58
C ARG A 152 2.65 -12.13 -9.00
N PHE A 153 3.70 -12.47 -8.29
CA PHE A 153 5.05 -12.05 -8.62
C PHE A 153 5.94 -13.28 -8.70
N ASP A 154 6.62 -13.47 -9.83
CA ASP A 154 7.59 -14.55 -10.02
C ASP A 154 8.91 -14.19 -9.35
N GLU A 155 9.36 -12.95 -9.54
CA GLU A 155 10.56 -12.38 -8.92
C GLU A 155 10.23 -11.01 -8.35
N LEU A 156 10.81 -10.69 -7.21
CA LEU A 156 10.66 -9.41 -6.53
C LEU A 156 12.02 -8.88 -6.08
N PRO A 157 12.30 -7.59 -6.26
CA PRO A 157 13.45 -6.96 -5.62
C PRO A 157 13.40 -7.16 -4.09
N GLN A 158 14.58 -7.37 -3.50
CA GLN A 158 14.69 -7.63 -2.05
C GLN A 158 14.28 -6.44 -1.18
N SER A 159 14.21 -5.24 -1.76
CA SER A 159 13.80 -4.01 -1.07
C SER A 159 12.34 -4.03 -0.64
N PHE A 160 11.46 -4.76 -1.32
CA PHE A 160 10.04 -4.74 -1.02
C PHE A 160 9.66 -5.58 0.20
N HIS A 161 8.78 -5.04 1.03
CA HIS A 161 8.00 -5.86 1.95
C HIS A 161 6.93 -6.62 1.19
N GLN A 162 6.67 -7.87 1.59
CA GLN A 162 5.66 -8.70 0.94
C GLN A 162 4.85 -9.51 1.94
N LYS A 163 3.61 -9.82 1.56
CA LYS A 163 2.72 -10.70 2.31
C LYS A 163 1.87 -11.51 1.34
N THR A 164 1.86 -12.84 1.50
CA THR A 164 0.90 -13.70 0.79
C THR A 164 -0.50 -13.45 1.34
N ILE A 165 -1.44 -13.12 0.43
CA ILE A 165 -2.85 -12.88 0.72
C ILE A 165 -3.59 -14.20 0.78
N TRP A 166 -3.47 -15.03 -0.26
CA TRP A 166 -3.96 -16.41 -0.31
C TRP A 166 -3.22 -17.26 -1.34
N ARG A 167 -3.47 -18.56 -1.27
CA ARG A 167 -3.17 -19.52 -2.36
C ARG A 167 -4.45 -19.89 -3.06
N ASP A 168 -4.39 -20.15 -4.36
CA ASP A 168 -5.55 -20.52 -5.17
C ASP A 168 -5.16 -21.59 -6.19
N SER A 169 -6.07 -22.55 -6.39
CA SER A 169 -5.98 -23.58 -7.41
C SER A 169 -6.59 -23.09 -8.73
N PHE A 170 -6.69 -23.97 -9.72
CA PHE A 170 -7.29 -23.67 -11.01
C PHE A 170 -8.62 -24.43 -11.23
N SER A 171 -9.51 -23.78 -11.97
CA SER A 171 -10.77 -24.35 -12.47
C SER A 171 -10.93 -24.03 -13.95
N CYS A 172 -11.63 -24.89 -14.66
CA CYS A 172 -12.09 -24.66 -16.02
C CYS A 172 -13.51 -24.08 -15.95
N LEU A 173 -13.70 -22.90 -16.51
CA LEU A 173 -14.99 -22.24 -16.69
C LEU A 173 -15.37 -22.32 -18.15
N LEU A 174 -16.58 -22.77 -18.42
CA LEU A 174 -17.14 -22.95 -19.78
C LEU A 174 -18.66 -22.79 -19.76
N SER A 175 -19.25 -22.59 -20.92
CA SER A 175 -20.72 -22.62 -21.07
C SER A 175 -21.28 -23.95 -20.59
N ALA A 176 -22.42 -23.92 -19.89
CA ALA A 176 -23.14 -25.13 -19.49
C ALA A 176 -23.56 -25.99 -20.68
N ASN A 177 -23.71 -25.37 -21.85
CA ASN A 177 -24.08 -26.05 -23.11
C ASN A 177 -22.87 -26.52 -23.94
N ASN A 178 -21.64 -26.27 -23.45
CA ASN A 178 -20.43 -26.68 -24.17
C ASN A 178 -20.39 -28.20 -24.30
N PRO A 179 -20.22 -28.76 -25.52
CA PRO A 179 -20.25 -30.21 -25.76
C PRO A 179 -19.27 -31.02 -24.88
N VAL A 180 -18.17 -30.40 -24.47
CA VAL A 180 -17.13 -31.02 -23.64
C VAL A 180 -17.65 -31.38 -22.24
N VAL A 181 -18.70 -30.71 -21.73
CA VAL A 181 -19.28 -30.94 -20.39
C VAL A 181 -19.78 -32.38 -20.25
N ALA A 182 -20.33 -32.98 -21.31
CA ALA A 182 -20.88 -34.34 -21.29
C ALA A 182 -19.82 -35.43 -20.99
N LYS A 183 -18.56 -35.18 -21.38
CA LYS A 183 -17.44 -36.10 -21.12
C LYS A 183 -16.16 -35.30 -20.97
N PHE A 184 -15.97 -34.73 -19.79
CA PHE A 184 -14.80 -33.91 -19.50
C PHE A 184 -13.62 -34.73 -18.97
N ASN A 185 -12.61 -34.91 -19.82
CA ASN A 185 -11.36 -35.60 -19.50
C ASN A 185 -10.18 -34.91 -20.22
N LEU A 186 -8.96 -35.43 -20.08
CA LEU A 186 -7.77 -34.81 -20.67
C LEU A 186 -7.88 -34.73 -22.21
N ASP A 187 -8.32 -35.77 -22.88
CA ASP A 187 -8.38 -35.80 -24.33
C ASP A 187 -9.41 -34.77 -24.84
N SER A 188 -10.63 -34.77 -24.30
CA SER A 188 -11.64 -33.80 -24.67
C SER A 188 -11.28 -32.36 -24.31
N TYR A 189 -10.50 -32.16 -23.23
CA TYR A 189 -9.92 -30.86 -22.88
C TYR A 189 -8.92 -30.40 -23.94
N LEU A 190 -8.03 -31.29 -24.41
CA LEU A 190 -6.98 -30.94 -25.39
C LEU A 190 -7.55 -30.69 -26.80
N GLU A 191 -8.64 -31.38 -27.15
CA GLU A 191 -9.34 -31.22 -28.44
C GLU A 191 -10.24 -29.98 -28.49
N ALA A 192 -10.61 -29.44 -27.34
CA ALA A 192 -11.40 -28.22 -27.23
C ALA A 192 -10.61 -26.98 -27.63
N LYS A 193 -11.35 -25.89 -27.84
CA LYS A 193 -10.80 -24.57 -28.07
C LYS A 193 -10.63 -23.81 -26.74
N HIS A 194 -9.56 -23.05 -26.62
CA HIS A 194 -9.23 -22.36 -25.37
C HIS A 194 -9.05 -20.88 -25.53
N VAL A 195 -9.32 -20.16 -24.45
CA VAL A 195 -8.84 -18.80 -24.24
C VAL A 195 -7.62 -18.84 -23.30
N TRP A 196 -6.54 -18.21 -23.72
CA TRP A 196 -5.33 -18.02 -22.91
C TRP A 196 -5.41 -16.69 -22.15
N VAL A 197 -5.04 -16.69 -20.89
CA VAL A 197 -5.01 -15.47 -20.06
C VAL A 197 -3.60 -15.26 -19.53
N SER A 198 -3.11 -14.02 -19.61
CA SER A 198 -1.81 -13.64 -19.08
C SER A 198 -1.73 -13.86 -17.57
N LYS A 199 -0.60 -14.40 -17.08
CA LYS A 199 -0.33 -14.67 -15.67
C LYS A 199 -0.44 -13.43 -14.77
N THR A 200 0.10 -12.32 -15.24
CA THR A 200 0.35 -11.14 -14.40
C THR A 200 -0.22 -9.87 -14.99
N GLY A 201 -0.70 -9.89 -16.21
CA GLY A 201 -1.02 -8.69 -16.98
C GLY A 201 0.22 -7.95 -17.53
N PHE A 202 1.45 -8.37 -17.12
CA PHE A 202 2.72 -7.84 -17.62
C PHE A 202 3.33 -8.73 -18.72
N GLY A 203 4.29 -8.19 -19.43
CA GLY A 203 5.33 -8.95 -20.12
C GLY A 203 4.94 -9.60 -21.45
N VAL A 204 3.73 -9.38 -21.94
CA VAL A 204 3.35 -9.83 -23.28
C VAL A 204 3.36 -8.61 -24.21
N GLY A 205 4.53 -8.37 -24.83
CA GLY A 205 4.71 -7.23 -25.72
C GLY A 205 3.98 -7.36 -27.06
N VAL A 206 3.81 -6.24 -27.73
CA VAL A 206 3.36 -6.17 -29.12
C VAL A 206 4.40 -6.86 -29.99
N GLY A 207 3.97 -7.75 -30.90
CA GLY A 207 4.85 -8.42 -31.87
C GLY A 207 5.45 -9.75 -31.40
N MET A 208 5.14 -10.23 -30.19
CA MET A 208 5.49 -11.61 -29.81
C MET A 208 4.67 -12.64 -30.61
N ASP A 209 5.33 -13.70 -31.05
CA ASP A 209 4.63 -14.82 -31.68
C ASP A 209 3.64 -15.45 -30.68
N PRO A 210 2.37 -15.70 -31.08
CA PRO A 210 1.38 -16.31 -30.20
C PRO A 210 1.84 -17.64 -29.57
N LYS A 211 2.64 -18.43 -30.29
CA LYS A 211 3.20 -19.69 -29.76
C LYS A 211 4.19 -19.47 -28.62
N ASP A 212 4.94 -18.37 -28.64
CA ASP A 212 5.85 -18.03 -27.57
C ASP A 212 5.10 -17.42 -26.37
N VAL A 213 4.06 -16.62 -26.63
CA VAL A 213 3.13 -16.12 -25.61
C VAL A 213 2.48 -17.29 -24.86
N GLN A 214 2.04 -18.31 -25.58
CA GLN A 214 1.41 -19.50 -24.99
C GLN A 214 2.29 -20.17 -23.95
N LYS A 215 3.58 -20.33 -24.22
CA LYS A 215 4.57 -20.95 -23.32
C LYS A 215 4.69 -20.24 -21.97
N LEU A 216 4.29 -18.97 -21.88
CA LEU A 216 4.32 -18.18 -20.66
C LEU A 216 3.09 -18.42 -19.73
N GLY A 217 2.15 -19.27 -20.14
CA GLY A 217 0.94 -19.56 -19.37
C GLY A 217 1.12 -20.70 -18.36
N TRP A 218 0.52 -20.62 -17.18
CA TRP A 218 0.57 -21.70 -16.16
C TRP A 218 0.03 -23.03 -16.66
N VAL A 219 -1.07 -22.97 -17.39
CA VAL A 219 -1.73 -24.14 -17.98
C VAL A 219 -0.79 -24.80 -18.96
N ASP A 220 -0.17 -24.02 -19.80
CA ASP A 220 0.69 -24.50 -20.88
C ASP A 220 2.03 -24.99 -20.35
N GLU A 221 2.56 -24.39 -19.28
CA GLU A 221 3.70 -24.91 -18.51
C GLU A 221 3.36 -26.27 -17.87
N ALA A 222 2.16 -26.44 -17.32
CA ALA A 222 1.73 -27.71 -16.73
C ALA A 222 1.52 -28.79 -17.79
N LEU A 223 0.93 -28.45 -18.94
CA LEU A 223 0.77 -29.36 -20.08
C LEU A 223 2.10 -29.76 -20.70
N ALA A 224 3.04 -28.83 -20.81
CA ALA A 224 4.39 -29.13 -21.33
C ALA A 224 5.13 -30.20 -20.51
N ARG A 225 4.90 -30.26 -19.18
CA ARG A 225 5.45 -31.34 -18.32
C ARG A 225 4.86 -32.71 -18.62
N LEU A 226 3.72 -32.75 -19.29
CA LEU A 226 3.05 -33.97 -19.76
C LEU A 226 3.31 -34.26 -21.25
N ASP A 227 4.15 -33.46 -21.89
CA ASP A 227 4.38 -33.46 -23.34
C ASP A 227 3.08 -33.28 -24.14
N LYS A 228 2.18 -32.42 -23.63
CA LYS A 228 0.90 -32.08 -24.22
C LYS A 228 0.79 -30.61 -24.56
N LYS A 229 -0.09 -30.29 -25.51
CA LYS A 229 -0.45 -28.93 -25.93
C LYS A 229 -1.94 -28.84 -26.13
N ARG A 230 -2.49 -27.66 -25.96
CA ARG A 230 -3.88 -27.30 -26.26
C ARG A 230 -3.95 -26.27 -27.37
N ASP A 231 -5.08 -26.16 -28.05
CA ASP A 231 -5.32 -25.17 -29.11
C ASP A 231 -5.87 -23.87 -28.53
N ILE A 232 -5.19 -22.75 -28.77
CA ILE A 232 -5.56 -21.43 -28.28
C ILE A 232 -6.16 -20.61 -29.41
N ASN A 233 -7.45 -20.27 -29.26
CA ASN A 233 -8.15 -19.43 -30.20
C ASN A 233 -8.04 -17.93 -29.88
N VAL A 234 -7.92 -17.58 -28.59
CA VAL A 234 -7.89 -16.20 -28.15
C VAL A 234 -6.84 -16.01 -27.06
N PHE A 235 -6.05 -14.97 -27.18
CA PHE A 235 -5.14 -14.50 -26.16
C PHE A 235 -5.68 -13.21 -25.55
N THR A 236 -5.84 -13.18 -24.23
CA THR A 236 -6.28 -12.00 -23.49
C THR A 236 -5.39 -11.74 -22.29
N ARG A 237 -5.47 -10.54 -21.73
CA ARG A 237 -4.80 -10.15 -20.48
C ARG A 237 -5.81 -9.94 -19.35
N ASN A 238 -7.08 -10.18 -19.63
CA ASN A 238 -8.19 -9.89 -18.74
C ASN A 238 -9.02 -11.15 -18.48
N TYR A 239 -9.15 -11.54 -17.21
CA TYR A 239 -9.89 -12.73 -16.80
C TYR A 239 -11.39 -12.57 -17.06
N HIS A 240 -11.94 -11.37 -16.85
CA HIS A 240 -13.36 -11.13 -17.10
C HIS A 240 -13.71 -11.33 -18.59
N VAL A 241 -12.87 -10.82 -19.49
CA VAL A 241 -13.03 -11.06 -20.94
C VAL A 241 -12.96 -12.56 -21.25
N ALA A 242 -12.03 -13.28 -20.64
CA ALA A 242 -11.93 -14.73 -20.84
C ALA A 242 -13.20 -15.48 -20.40
N MET A 243 -13.81 -15.06 -19.28
CA MET A 243 -15.05 -15.63 -18.78
C MET A 243 -16.22 -15.39 -19.74
N GLN A 244 -16.35 -14.18 -20.28
CA GLN A 244 -17.38 -13.86 -21.28
C GLN A 244 -17.20 -14.65 -22.57
N LEU A 245 -15.97 -14.77 -23.07
CA LEU A 245 -15.69 -15.56 -24.27
C LEU A 245 -15.92 -17.04 -24.06
N ALA A 246 -15.72 -17.58 -22.86
CA ALA A 246 -16.03 -18.95 -22.53
C ALA A 246 -17.53 -19.24 -22.61
N LEU A 247 -18.40 -18.26 -22.33
CA LEU A 247 -19.85 -18.38 -22.43
C LEU A 247 -20.32 -18.30 -23.89
N GLU A 248 -19.85 -17.27 -24.61
CA GLU A 248 -20.42 -16.91 -25.92
C GLU A 248 -19.83 -17.71 -27.10
N ALA A 249 -18.62 -18.21 -26.97
CA ALA A 249 -17.85 -18.77 -28.07
C ALA A 249 -17.44 -20.25 -27.86
N ASP A 250 -18.09 -20.96 -26.94
CA ASP A 250 -17.78 -22.37 -26.59
C ASP A 250 -16.32 -22.65 -26.28
N LEU A 251 -15.64 -21.66 -25.69
CA LEU A 251 -14.24 -21.80 -25.30
C LEU A 251 -14.10 -22.31 -23.85
N ILE A 252 -12.97 -22.97 -23.55
CA ILE A 252 -12.61 -23.29 -22.19
C ILE A 252 -11.70 -22.19 -21.66
N ALA A 253 -12.09 -21.52 -20.56
CA ALA A 253 -11.25 -20.63 -19.79
C ALA A 253 -10.72 -21.35 -18.54
N THR A 254 -9.43 -21.66 -18.52
CA THR A 254 -8.78 -22.21 -17.32
C THR A 254 -8.21 -21.07 -16.50
N LEU A 255 -8.77 -20.81 -15.31
CA LEU A 255 -8.57 -19.62 -14.49
C LEU A 255 -8.31 -20.02 -13.03
N PRO A 256 -7.79 -19.11 -12.19
CA PRO A 256 -7.81 -19.31 -10.74
C PRO A 256 -9.22 -19.57 -10.24
N THR A 257 -9.37 -20.53 -9.34
CA THR A 257 -10.68 -21.03 -8.89
C THR A 257 -11.55 -19.95 -8.26
N LYS A 258 -10.95 -18.97 -7.54
CA LYS A 258 -11.70 -17.84 -6.98
C LYS A 258 -12.30 -16.94 -8.07
N ALA A 259 -11.61 -16.77 -9.20
CA ALA A 259 -12.16 -16.03 -10.34
C ALA A 259 -13.33 -16.79 -10.97
N ALA A 260 -13.16 -18.07 -11.26
CA ALA A 260 -14.22 -18.91 -11.77
C ALA A 260 -15.44 -18.93 -10.83
N SER A 261 -15.23 -18.97 -9.52
CA SER A 261 -16.27 -19.00 -8.49
C SER A 261 -17.13 -17.75 -8.42
N LEU A 262 -16.76 -16.63 -9.04
CA LEU A 262 -17.64 -15.47 -9.19
C LEU A 262 -18.92 -15.81 -9.94
N HIS A 263 -18.88 -16.82 -10.80
CA HIS A 263 -20.00 -17.31 -11.60
C HIS A 263 -20.62 -18.63 -11.09
N LYS A 264 -20.31 -19.04 -9.85
CA LYS A 264 -20.78 -20.33 -9.31
C LYS A 264 -22.32 -20.47 -9.23
N ASN A 265 -23.04 -19.35 -9.14
CA ASN A 265 -24.50 -19.31 -9.07
C ASN A 265 -25.15 -18.96 -10.42
N ASP A 266 -24.39 -18.83 -11.48
CA ASP A 266 -24.89 -18.54 -12.83
C ASP A 266 -25.08 -19.87 -13.58
N ALA A 267 -26.31 -20.22 -13.84
CA ALA A 267 -26.67 -21.47 -14.51
C ALA A 267 -26.15 -21.59 -15.96
N ASN A 268 -25.74 -20.48 -16.56
CA ASN A 268 -25.15 -20.47 -17.90
C ASN A 268 -23.72 -21.02 -17.93
N TYR A 269 -23.05 -21.07 -16.76
CA TYR A 269 -21.68 -21.56 -16.64
C TYR A 269 -21.61 -22.92 -15.95
N THR A 270 -20.62 -23.69 -16.35
CA THR A 270 -20.16 -24.89 -15.65
C THR A 270 -18.72 -24.71 -15.21
N ILE A 271 -18.43 -25.03 -13.95
CA ILE A 271 -17.09 -24.96 -13.37
C ILE A 271 -16.62 -26.39 -13.11
N LEU A 272 -15.54 -26.78 -13.78
CA LEU A 272 -14.96 -28.13 -13.69
C LEU A 272 -13.53 -28.07 -13.18
N LYS A 273 -13.08 -29.15 -12.52
CA LYS A 273 -11.68 -29.30 -12.16
C LYS A 273 -10.85 -29.63 -13.41
N PRO A 274 -9.68 -28.98 -13.63
CA PRO A 274 -8.80 -29.35 -14.73
C PRO A 274 -8.46 -30.85 -14.68
N PRO A 275 -8.44 -31.56 -15.82
CA PRO A 275 -8.17 -33.00 -15.87
C PRO A 275 -6.68 -33.36 -15.74
N PHE A 276 -5.87 -32.41 -15.28
CA PHE A 276 -4.44 -32.55 -14.97
C PHE A 276 -4.05 -31.58 -13.85
N THR A 277 -2.88 -31.78 -13.26
CA THR A 277 -2.40 -30.95 -12.14
C THR A 277 -1.77 -29.66 -12.64
N ILE A 278 -2.27 -28.54 -12.16
CA ILE A 278 -1.68 -27.23 -12.33
C ILE A 278 -1.21 -26.76 -10.94
N PRO A 279 0.03 -26.30 -10.75
CA PRO A 279 0.48 -25.79 -9.46
C PRO A 279 -0.36 -24.60 -8.99
N ASP A 280 -0.63 -24.56 -7.68
CA ASP A 280 -1.33 -23.43 -7.07
C ASP A 280 -0.57 -22.12 -7.27
N ILE A 281 -1.31 -21.03 -7.34
CA ILE A 281 -0.75 -19.69 -7.39
C ILE A 281 -0.82 -19.02 -6.02
N GLU A 282 0.14 -18.12 -5.77
CA GLU A 282 0.10 -17.23 -4.62
C GLU A 282 -0.25 -15.80 -5.06
N LEU A 283 -1.34 -15.27 -4.53
CA LEU A 283 -1.59 -13.84 -4.61
C LEU A 283 -0.87 -13.16 -3.45
N LYS A 284 -0.04 -12.19 -3.78
CA LYS A 284 0.75 -11.43 -2.81
C LYS A 284 0.41 -9.96 -2.88
N MET A 285 0.54 -9.27 -1.76
CA MET A 285 0.69 -7.82 -1.72
C MET A 285 2.13 -7.46 -1.42
N ILE A 286 2.61 -6.41 -2.07
CA ILE A 286 3.94 -5.83 -1.86
C ILE A 286 3.81 -4.33 -1.64
N TRP A 287 4.75 -3.74 -0.91
CA TRP A 287 4.79 -2.31 -0.63
C TRP A 287 6.21 -1.82 -0.35
N SER A 288 6.41 -0.52 -0.50
CA SER A 288 7.68 0.15 -0.24
C SER A 288 8.09 0.10 1.24
N PRO A 289 9.39 -0.03 1.55
CA PRO A 289 9.91 0.23 2.90
C PRO A 289 9.54 1.61 3.45
N LEU A 290 9.42 2.61 2.59
CA LEU A 290 9.03 3.98 2.96
C LEU A 290 7.66 4.03 3.66
N LEU A 291 6.75 3.14 3.28
CA LEU A 291 5.39 3.06 3.82
C LEU A 291 5.23 2.02 4.93
N HIS A 292 6.34 1.35 5.32
CA HIS A 292 6.24 0.21 6.24
C HIS A 292 5.73 0.61 7.63
N HIS A 293 6.14 1.78 8.12
CA HIS A 293 5.80 2.31 9.43
C HIS A 293 4.69 3.37 9.40
N ASP A 294 4.21 3.79 8.23
CA ASP A 294 3.08 4.71 8.08
C ASP A 294 1.81 4.11 8.72
N ALA A 295 1.23 4.80 9.69
CA ALA A 295 0.10 4.31 10.49
C ALA A 295 -1.13 3.98 9.64
N SER A 296 -1.45 4.83 8.66
CA SER A 296 -2.59 4.63 7.76
C SER A 296 -2.34 3.47 6.80
N HIS A 297 -1.10 3.28 6.35
CA HIS A 297 -0.74 2.16 5.50
C HIS A 297 -0.75 0.82 6.28
N ILE A 298 -0.33 0.82 7.57
CA ILE A 298 -0.46 -0.35 8.46
C ILE A 298 -1.92 -0.74 8.61
N TRP A 299 -2.80 0.23 8.88
CA TRP A 299 -4.24 0.03 8.96
C TRP A 299 -4.79 -0.57 7.65
N PHE A 300 -4.42 0.01 6.53
CA PHE A 300 -4.90 -0.43 5.22
C PHE A 300 -4.46 -1.87 4.88
N ARG A 301 -3.19 -2.24 5.15
CA ARG A 301 -2.71 -3.62 4.98
C ARG A 301 -3.50 -4.63 5.83
N LYS A 302 -3.89 -4.26 7.05
CA LYS A 302 -4.73 -5.11 7.91
C LYS A 302 -6.09 -5.36 7.29
N LEU A 303 -6.73 -4.33 6.74
CA LEU A 303 -8.02 -4.46 6.06
C LEU A 303 -7.94 -5.36 4.82
N VAL A 304 -6.90 -5.21 4.01
CA VAL A 304 -6.66 -6.09 2.85
C VAL A 304 -6.60 -7.56 3.29
N ILE A 305 -5.87 -7.86 4.37
CA ILE A 305 -5.75 -9.22 4.91
C ILE A 305 -7.09 -9.72 5.46
N GLU A 306 -7.85 -8.89 6.14
CA GLU A 306 -9.17 -9.25 6.67
C GLU A 306 -10.17 -9.54 5.54
N ALA A 307 -10.24 -8.66 4.55
CA ALA A 307 -11.07 -8.87 3.36
C ALA A 307 -10.74 -10.20 2.65
N ALA A 308 -9.45 -10.56 2.61
CA ALA A 308 -9.00 -11.83 2.04
C ALA A 308 -9.52 -13.06 2.80
N LYS A 309 -9.62 -13.02 4.13
CA LYS A 309 -10.15 -14.14 4.94
C LYS A 309 -11.61 -14.45 4.61
N PHE A 310 -12.42 -13.43 4.33
CA PHE A 310 -13.81 -13.62 3.90
C PHE A 310 -13.92 -14.22 2.48
N THR A 311 -12.90 -14.05 1.65
CA THR A 311 -12.83 -14.65 0.31
C THR A 311 -12.45 -16.14 0.36
N THR A 312 -11.90 -16.61 1.48
CA THR A 312 -11.44 -18.01 1.63
C THR A 312 -12.52 -18.93 2.22
N LYS A 313 -13.59 -18.38 2.80
CA LYS A 313 -14.67 -19.13 3.45
C LYS A 313 -15.90 -19.39 2.53
N THR A 314 -15.87 -18.92 1.29
CA THR A 314 -16.95 -19.08 0.30
C THR A 314 -16.54 -20.05 -0.79
#